data_f7dcff8b6cd2469e234a9b1f0207e058
#
_entry.id   f7dcff8b6cd2469e234a9b1f0207e058
#
_cell.length_a   1.000
_cell.length_b   1.000
_cell.length_c   1.000
_cell.angle_alpha   90.00
_cell.angle_beta   90.00
_cell.angle_gamma   90.00
#
_symmetry.space_group_name_H-M   'P 1'
#
loop_
_entity.id
_entity.type
_entity.pdbx_description
1 polymer ?
#
loop_
_entity_poly.entity_id
_entity_poly.type
_entity_poly.pdbx_seq_one_letter_code
_entity_poly.pdbx_strand_id
1 'polypeptide(L)'
;MLETNNTIVACSTPFGYGAISVIRISGTKAIEIAEKMSRGDFSNKDLLISEIALKLGFKEKCIFTVFREPKSYTGENTVEIACHGNPLIVEKIIEMSCEFGCEIAEPGDFTKRAYLNGKLGLEQSEAVMQVISSKSELSLIASQKSLNSGLKDQIEPFQQKLRKLRVQIEALIDFSDEDINIQLREIKEELAEFKRYFKEFYNKTASFNSLMKGFRVVISGRPNVGKSSLINAISSKKTSIVSEIPGTTRDAVSQEVIINGALFLFIDTAGIRNTEDKIELQGVEIAKKEKRNADLTIILEDSLKNLSNVDLGDNEIQVLNKIDLLEGYESRNIIGVSAKLGTNIEALKEQIFRKCLNSSNEEVFSVSSRQSILIKEAGSEINSIDETTFDRYIELT
;
A
#
# COMPACT_ATOMS: atom_id res chain seq x y z
N MET A 1 -5.91 -26.90 -15.61
CA MET A 1 -6.26 -25.59 -16.18
C MET A 1 -7.74 -25.38 -15.94
N LEU A 2 -8.13 -24.40 -15.16
CA LEU A 2 -9.54 -24.00 -15.07
C LEU A 2 -9.81 -23.24 -16.39
N GLU A 3 -10.45 -23.91 -17.35
CA GLU A 3 -10.92 -23.27 -18.57
C GLU A 3 -11.98 -22.25 -18.22
N THR A 4 -11.58 -20.99 -18.11
CA THR A 4 -12.52 -19.87 -18.11
C THR A 4 -12.93 -19.63 -19.56
N ASN A 5 -13.86 -20.45 -20.05
CA ASN A 5 -14.35 -20.41 -21.45
C ASN A 5 -15.23 -19.18 -21.75
N ASN A 6 -15.47 -18.32 -20.78
CA ASN A 6 -16.33 -17.16 -20.91
C ASN A 6 -15.55 -15.91 -21.34
N THR A 7 -16.18 -15.07 -22.15
CA THR A 7 -15.66 -13.76 -22.52
C THR A 7 -16.22 -12.72 -21.56
N ILE A 8 -15.35 -11.90 -20.97
CA ILE A 8 -15.72 -10.90 -19.95
C ILE A 8 -15.60 -9.46 -20.49
N VAL A 9 -16.41 -8.57 -19.91
CA VAL A 9 -16.41 -7.14 -20.25
C VAL A 9 -16.49 -6.27 -19.00
N ALA A 10 -15.71 -5.18 -18.96
CA ALA A 10 -15.87 -4.11 -17.98
C ALA A 10 -15.29 -2.78 -18.49
N CYS A 11 -15.67 -1.69 -17.84
CA CYS A 11 -15.01 -0.39 -18.00
C CYS A 11 -13.65 -0.43 -17.27
N SER A 12 -12.55 -0.14 -17.97
CA SER A 12 -11.20 -0.13 -17.45
C SER A 12 -10.74 1.26 -16.96
N THR A 13 -11.52 2.30 -17.23
CA THR A 13 -11.31 3.67 -16.72
C THR A 13 -12.18 3.93 -15.50
N PRO A 14 -11.83 4.91 -14.64
CA PRO A 14 -12.68 5.30 -13.52
C PRO A 14 -14.11 5.62 -13.96
N PHE A 15 -15.10 5.18 -13.17
CA PHE A 15 -16.50 5.47 -13.45
C PHE A 15 -16.80 6.94 -13.17
N GLY A 16 -17.38 7.64 -14.15
CA GLY A 16 -17.73 9.05 -14.04
C GLY A 16 -17.74 9.77 -15.40
N TYR A 17 -17.81 11.11 -15.35
CA TYR A 17 -17.76 11.95 -16.54
C TYR A 17 -16.33 12.28 -16.91
N GLY A 18 -15.94 12.04 -18.16
CA GLY A 18 -14.62 12.34 -18.70
C GLY A 18 -14.66 12.52 -20.20
N ALA A 19 -13.54 12.84 -20.82
CA ALA A 19 -13.46 12.96 -22.28
C ALA A 19 -13.56 11.59 -22.96
N ILE A 20 -12.90 10.57 -22.40
CA ILE A 20 -12.82 9.22 -22.96
C ILE A 20 -13.02 8.21 -21.83
N SER A 21 -13.76 7.13 -22.14
CA SER A 21 -13.77 5.88 -21.35
C SER A 21 -13.32 4.72 -22.21
N VAL A 22 -12.65 3.74 -21.59
CA VAL A 22 -12.17 2.53 -22.24
C VAL A 22 -12.89 1.32 -21.64
N ILE A 23 -13.59 0.58 -22.49
CA ILE A 23 -14.26 -0.67 -22.15
C ILE A 23 -13.39 -1.80 -22.69
N ARG A 24 -13.08 -2.79 -21.85
CA ARG A 24 -12.24 -3.94 -22.21
C ARG A 24 -13.09 -5.20 -22.28
N ILE A 25 -12.93 -5.95 -23.36
CA ILE A 25 -13.46 -7.29 -23.56
C ILE A 25 -12.29 -8.26 -23.64
N SER A 26 -12.31 -9.38 -22.91
CA SER A 26 -11.25 -10.40 -22.94
C SER A 26 -11.84 -11.79 -22.95
N GLY A 27 -11.30 -12.65 -23.80
CA GLY A 27 -11.71 -14.05 -23.94
C GLY A 27 -11.77 -14.52 -25.39
N THR A 28 -12.14 -15.77 -25.58
CA THR A 28 -12.11 -16.45 -26.92
C THR A 28 -12.99 -15.77 -27.97
N LYS A 29 -14.12 -15.14 -27.53
CA LYS A 29 -15.09 -14.48 -28.43
C LYS A 29 -14.89 -12.96 -28.52
N ALA A 30 -13.84 -12.39 -27.92
CA ALA A 30 -13.69 -10.94 -27.81
C ALA A 30 -13.68 -10.25 -29.18
N ILE A 31 -12.97 -10.78 -30.15
CA ILE A 31 -12.88 -10.25 -31.53
C ILE A 31 -14.22 -10.37 -32.25
N GLU A 32 -14.85 -11.56 -32.22
CA GLU A 32 -16.16 -11.81 -32.82
C GLU A 32 -17.24 -10.85 -32.29
N ILE A 33 -17.26 -10.62 -31.00
CA ILE A 33 -18.21 -9.67 -30.39
C ILE A 33 -17.94 -8.23 -30.85
N ALA A 34 -16.69 -7.82 -30.91
CA ALA A 34 -16.30 -6.51 -31.40
C ALA A 34 -16.68 -6.31 -32.89
N GLU A 35 -16.56 -7.35 -33.72
CA GLU A 35 -16.99 -7.33 -35.13
C GLU A 35 -18.51 -7.14 -35.25
N LYS A 36 -19.28 -7.84 -34.44
CA LYS A 36 -20.76 -7.69 -34.40
C LYS A 36 -21.16 -6.27 -33.97
N MET A 37 -20.48 -5.72 -32.96
CA MET A 37 -20.76 -4.37 -32.44
C MET A 37 -20.41 -3.28 -33.43
N SER A 38 -19.23 -3.35 -34.05
CA SER A 38 -18.69 -2.34 -34.97
C SER A 38 -19.19 -2.52 -36.41
N ARG A 39 -19.77 -3.68 -36.74
CA ARG A 39 -20.03 -4.12 -38.13
C ARG A 39 -18.79 -4.04 -39.02
N GLY A 40 -17.62 -4.19 -38.41
CA GLY A 40 -16.31 -4.13 -39.04
C GLY A 40 -15.65 -5.51 -39.11
N ASP A 41 -14.54 -5.57 -39.83
CA ASP A 41 -13.69 -6.76 -39.97
C ASP A 41 -12.30 -6.48 -39.39
N PHE A 42 -11.87 -7.30 -38.44
CA PHE A 42 -10.56 -7.23 -37.79
C PHE A 42 -9.57 -8.27 -38.33
N SER A 43 -9.89 -9.01 -39.40
CA SER A 43 -9.02 -10.07 -39.93
C SER A 43 -7.59 -9.59 -40.22
N ASN A 44 -7.42 -8.35 -40.70
CA ASN A 44 -6.14 -7.75 -41.09
C ASN A 44 -5.87 -6.39 -40.42
N LYS A 45 -6.63 -6.02 -39.36
CA LYS A 45 -6.52 -4.74 -38.69
C LYS A 45 -6.60 -4.90 -37.20
N ASP A 46 -5.72 -4.26 -36.48
CA ASP A 46 -5.74 -4.22 -35.03
C ASP A 46 -6.36 -2.90 -34.49
N LEU A 47 -6.72 -1.97 -35.37
CA LEU A 47 -7.39 -0.72 -35.02
C LEU A 47 -8.50 -0.41 -36.04
N LEU A 48 -9.69 -0.09 -35.54
CA LEU A 48 -10.84 0.31 -36.35
C LEU A 48 -11.58 1.50 -35.68
N ILE A 49 -11.90 2.52 -36.46
CA ILE A 49 -12.81 3.58 -36.04
C ILE A 49 -14.16 3.25 -36.64
N SER A 50 -15.17 3.05 -35.81
CA SER A 50 -16.52 2.72 -36.24
C SER A 50 -17.59 3.33 -35.33
N GLU A 51 -18.84 3.27 -35.79
CA GLU A 51 -20.00 3.73 -35.03
C GLU A 51 -20.77 2.55 -34.48
N ILE A 52 -21.09 2.58 -33.19
CA ILE A 52 -21.98 1.65 -32.51
C ILE A 52 -23.39 2.27 -32.47
N ALA A 53 -24.39 1.56 -32.95
CA ALA A 53 -25.77 1.98 -32.82
C ALA A 53 -26.31 1.66 -31.43
N LEU A 54 -26.36 2.65 -30.56
CA LEU A 54 -26.90 2.51 -29.20
C LEU A 54 -28.44 2.54 -29.22
N LYS A 55 -29.07 1.78 -28.30
CA LYS A 55 -30.54 1.74 -28.13
C LYS A 55 -31.14 3.09 -27.66
N LEU A 56 -30.34 4.14 -27.58
CA LEU A 56 -30.72 5.51 -27.23
C LEU A 56 -31.15 6.34 -28.44
N GLY A 57 -31.16 5.76 -29.63
CA GLY A 57 -31.57 6.44 -30.86
C GLY A 57 -30.48 7.27 -31.56
N PHE A 58 -29.23 7.17 -31.10
CA PHE A 58 -28.07 7.76 -31.77
C PHE A 58 -26.93 6.73 -31.92
N LYS A 59 -25.93 7.08 -32.73
CA LYS A 59 -24.72 6.27 -32.92
C LYS A 59 -23.55 6.89 -32.17
N GLU A 60 -22.83 6.07 -31.45
CA GLU A 60 -21.59 6.45 -30.77
C GLU A 60 -20.39 6.11 -31.63
N LYS A 61 -19.49 7.08 -31.84
CA LYS A 61 -18.25 6.86 -32.59
C LYS A 61 -17.17 6.35 -31.65
N CYS A 62 -16.71 5.14 -31.89
CA CYS A 62 -15.74 4.43 -31.04
C CYS A 62 -14.46 4.09 -31.79
N ILE A 63 -13.39 3.94 -31.02
CA ILE A 63 -12.12 3.37 -31.50
C ILE A 63 -12.01 1.98 -30.91
N PHE A 64 -11.89 0.97 -31.74
CA PHE A 64 -11.65 -0.42 -31.35
C PHE A 64 -10.17 -0.73 -31.54
N THR A 65 -9.53 -1.26 -30.52
CA THR A 65 -8.15 -1.73 -30.56
C THR A 65 -8.12 -3.21 -30.19
N VAL A 66 -7.55 -4.04 -31.04
CA VAL A 66 -7.47 -5.49 -30.86
C VAL A 66 -6.07 -5.90 -30.44
N PHE A 67 -5.99 -6.68 -29.38
CA PHE A 67 -4.78 -7.33 -28.89
C PHE A 67 -4.97 -8.84 -29.00
N ARG A 68 -4.20 -9.46 -29.91
CA ARG A 68 -4.31 -10.90 -30.15
C ARG A 68 -3.49 -11.69 -29.15
N GLU A 69 -4.01 -12.85 -28.76
CA GLU A 69 -3.27 -13.80 -27.95
C GLU A 69 -1.94 -14.20 -28.61
N PRO A 70 -0.86 -14.42 -27.86
CA PRO A 70 -0.72 -14.15 -26.43
C PRO A 70 -0.29 -12.70 -26.12
N LYS A 71 -0.30 -11.77 -27.09
CA LYS A 71 0.22 -10.40 -26.99
C LYS A 71 -0.85 -9.42 -26.46
N SER A 72 -1.46 -9.75 -25.34
CA SER A 72 -2.44 -8.91 -24.64
C SER A 72 -2.12 -8.86 -23.15
N TYR A 73 -2.84 -8.04 -22.38
CA TYR A 73 -2.72 -7.96 -20.94
C TYR A 73 -3.08 -9.29 -20.25
N THR A 74 -4.19 -9.89 -20.65
CA THR A 74 -4.67 -11.16 -20.08
C THR A 74 -4.02 -12.41 -20.68
N GLY A 75 -3.31 -12.26 -21.79
CA GLY A 75 -2.82 -13.39 -22.59
C GLY A 75 -3.88 -14.01 -23.53
N GLU A 76 -5.14 -13.55 -23.45
CA GLU A 76 -6.26 -13.92 -24.31
C GLU A 76 -6.47 -12.89 -25.42
N ASN A 77 -7.32 -13.19 -26.42
CA ASN A 77 -7.78 -12.15 -27.33
C ASN A 77 -8.51 -11.07 -26.53
N THR A 78 -8.07 -9.83 -26.69
CA THR A 78 -8.60 -8.68 -25.95
C THR A 78 -8.97 -7.57 -26.94
N VAL A 79 -10.11 -6.93 -26.71
CA VAL A 79 -10.52 -5.74 -27.45
C VAL A 79 -10.76 -4.59 -26.48
N GLU A 80 -10.19 -3.43 -26.78
CA GLU A 80 -10.46 -2.19 -26.07
C GLU A 80 -11.30 -1.27 -26.95
N ILE A 81 -12.41 -0.79 -26.40
CA ILE A 81 -13.36 0.12 -27.04
C ILE A 81 -13.27 1.47 -26.34
N ALA A 82 -12.66 2.45 -26.99
CA ALA A 82 -12.65 3.82 -26.51
C ALA A 82 -13.87 4.57 -27.05
N CYS A 83 -14.66 5.14 -26.15
CA CYS A 83 -15.87 5.91 -26.42
C CYS A 83 -15.86 7.23 -25.62
N HIS A 84 -16.86 8.11 -25.80
CA HIS A 84 -16.99 9.28 -24.94
C HIS A 84 -17.23 8.86 -23.50
N GLY A 85 -16.56 9.54 -22.57
CA GLY A 85 -16.60 9.26 -21.11
C GLY A 85 -17.90 9.71 -20.46
N ASN A 86 -19.02 9.13 -20.90
CA ASN A 86 -20.33 9.33 -20.28
C ASN A 86 -20.83 8.01 -19.70
N PRO A 87 -21.22 7.97 -18.42
CA PRO A 87 -21.67 6.72 -17.75
C PRO A 87 -22.78 6.00 -18.51
N LEU A 88 -23.73 6.71 -19.11
CA LEU A 88 -24.83 6.10 -19.88
C LEU A 88 -24.34 5.44 -21.18
N ILE A 89 -23.35 6.04 -21.85
CA ILE A 89 -22.75 5.46 -23.06
C ILE A 89 -22.02 4.18 -22.69
N VAL A 90 -21.19 4.23 -21.63
CA VAL A 90 -20.43 3.09 -21.11
C VAL A 90 -21.38 1.94 -20.74
N GLU A 91 -22.45 2.23 -19.99
CA GLU A 91 -23.47 1.24 -19.61
C GLU A 91 -24.08 0.56 -20.84
N LYS A 92 -24.50 1.34 -21.85
CA LYS A 92 -25.12 0.78 -23.06
C LYS A 92 -24.17 -0.05 -23.92
N ILE A 93 -22.88 0.28 -23.94
CA ILE A 93 -21.88 -0.55 -24.63
C ILE A 93 -21.65 -1.84 -23.88
N ILE A 94 -21.60 -1.83 -22.53
CA ILE A 94 -21.48 -3.03 -21.71
C ILE A 94 -22.73 -3.92 -21.87
N GLU A 95 -23.94 -3.37 -21.78
CA GLU A 95 -25.18 -4.10 -22.01
C GLU A 95 -25.19 -4.79 -23.39
N MET A 96 -24.81 -4.07 -24.44
CA MET A 96 -24.69 -4.64 -25.79
C MET A 96 -23.65 -5.75 -25.87
N SER A 97 -22.52 -5.60 -25.18
CA SER A 97 -21.49 -6.65 -25.13
C SER A 97 -22.04 -7.91 -24.45
N CYS A 98 -22.83 -7.76 -23.39
CA CYS A 98 -23.50 -8.86 -22.72
C CYS A 98 -24.57 -9.54 -23.61
N GLU A 99 -25.33 -8.77 -24.40
CA GLU A 99 -26.29 -9.33 -25.37
C GLU A 99 -25.58 -10.18 -26.46
N PHE A 100 -24.33 -9.86 -26.79
CA PHE A 100 -23.52 -10.65 -27.71
C PHE A 100 -22.73 -11.80 -27.03
N GLY A 101 -22.89 -11.98 -25.72
CA GLY A 101 -22.38 -13.16 -24.99
C GLY A 101 -21.19 -12.89 -24.09
N CYS A 102 -20.93 -11.62 -23.73
CA CYS A 102 -20.01 -11.30 -22.63
C CYS A 102 -20.70 -11.50 -21.27
N GLU A 103 -19.90 -11.80 -20.26
CA GLU A 103 -20.25 -11.69 -18.83
C GLU A 103 -19.59 -10.45 -18.24
N ILE A 104 -20.25 -9.81 -17.27
CA ILE A 104 -19.66 -8.66 -16.58
C ILE A 104 -18.49 -9.17 -15.71
N ALA A 105 -17.33 -8.55 -15.90
CA ALA A 105 -16.13 -8.88 -15.10
C ALA A 105 -16.27 -8.37 -13.67
N GLU A 106 -15.82 -9.17 -12.72
CA GLU A 106 -15.64 -8.73 -11.33
C GLU A 106 -14.33 -7.94 -11.18
N PRO A 107 -14.21 -7.10 -10.12
CA PRO A 107 -12.97 -6.39 -9.84
C PRO A 107 -11.78 -7.37 -9.72
N GLY A 108 -10.76 -7.15 -10.56
CA GLY A 108 -9.55 -7.98 -10.58
C GLY A 108 -9.55 -9.15 -11.59
N ASP A 109 -10.67 -9.47 -12.27
CA ASP A 109 -10.77 -10.62 -13.17
C ASP A 109 -9.76 -10.57 -14.33
N PHE A 110 -9.52 -9.42 -14.93
CA PHE A 110 -8.50 -9.30 -16.00
C PHE A 110 -7.10 -9.62 -15.48
N THR A 111 -6.74 -9.15 -14.29
CA THR A 111 -5.43 -9.43 -13.66
C THR A 111 -5.33 -10.89 -13.23
N LYS A 112 -6.43 -11.47 -12.74
CA LYS A 112 -6.52 -12.91 -12.43
C LYS A 112 -6.27 -13.77 -13.68
N ARG A 113 -6.85 -13.42 -14.84
CA ARG A 113 -6.58 -14.10 -16.11
C ARG A 113 -5.13 -13.92 -16.54
N ALA A 114 -4.57 -12.72 -16.40
CA ALA A 114 -3.15 -12.50 -16.68
C ALA A 114 -2.25 -13.40 -15.83
N TYR A 115 -2.57 -13.58 -14.54
CA TYR A 115 -1.87 -14.51 -13.66
C TYR A 115 -2.04 -15.98 -14.09
N LEU A 116 -3.27 -16.42 -14.34
CA LEU A 116 -3.56 -17.80 -14.74
C LEU A 116 -2.91 -18.18 -16.09
N ASN A 117 -2.79 -17.22 -16.99
CA ASN A 117 -2.14 -17.37 -18.29
C ASN A 117 -0.61 -17.14 -18.25
N GLY A 118 -0.03 -16.98 -17.04
CA GLY A 118 1.42 -16.84 -16.86
C GLY A 118 2.02 -15.53 -17.36
N LYS A 119 1.18 -14.48 -17.56
CA LYS A 119 1.63 -13.14 -17.94
C LYS A 119 2.20 -12.36 -16.79
N LEU A 120 1.70 -12.62 -15.58
CA LEU A 120 2.11 -11.99 -14.33
C LEU A 120 2.34 -13.06 -13.26
N GLY A 121 3.31 -12.84 -12.37
CA GLY A 121 3.42 -13.57 -11.12
C GLY A 121 2.34 -13.13 -10.11
N LEU A 122 2.16 -13.89 -9.02
CA LEU A 122 1.18 -13.55 -7.99
C LEU A 122 1.49 -12.21 -7.34
N GLU A 123 2.76 -11.98 -6.99
CA GLU A 123 3.25 -10.74 -6.40
C GLU A 123 3.06 -9.54 -7.35
N GLN A 124 3.27 -9.73 -8.65
CA GLN A 124 3.04 -8.70 -9.66
C GLN A 124 1.55 -8.37 -9.79
N SER A 125 0.68 -9.39 -9.73
CA SER A 125 -0.76 -9.21 -9.79
C SER A 125 -1.28 -8.39 -8.60
N GLU A 126 -0.73 -8.60 -7.41
CA GLU A 126 -1.03 -7.79 -6.22
C GLU A 126 -0.47 -6.36 -6.35
N ALA A 127 0.73 -6.21 -6.93
CA ALA A 127 1.36 -4.91 -7.12
C ALA A 127 0.62 -4.01 -8.12
N VAL A 128 -0.10 -4.56 -9.11
CA VAL A 128 -0.95 -3.78 -10.04
C VAL A 128 -1.93 -2.89 -9.27
N MET A 129 -2.64 -3.46 -8.29
CA MET A 129 -3.60 -2.68 -7.49
C MET A 129 -2.90 -1.63 -6.62
N GLN A 130 -1.70 -1.94 -6.11
CA GLN A 130 -0.90 -1.00 -5.33
C GLN A 130 -0.47 0.20 -6.16
N VAL A 131 -0.03 0.00 -7.42
CA VAL A 131 0.29 1.09 -8.35
C VAL A 131 -0.93 1.99 -8.58
N ILE A 132 -2.10 1.39 -8.84
CA ILE A 132 -3.34 2.15 -9.11
C ILE A 132 -3.80 2.95 -7.88
N SER A 133 -3.64 2.39 -6.67
CA SER A 133 -4.12 3.00 -5.42
C SER A 133 -3.09 3.87 -4.71
N SER A 134 -1.88 4.01 -5.25
CA SER A 134 -0.82 4.83 -4.66
C SER A 134 -1.23 6.30 -4.59
N LYS A 135 -1.14 6.90 -3.40
CA LYS A 135 -1.51 8.30 -3.13
C LYS A 135 -0.31 9.23 -2.95
N SER A 136 0.92 8.70 -3.01
CA SER A 136 2.14 9.47 -2.81
C SER A 136 3.24 9.00 -3.75
N GLU A 137 4.22 9.87 -4.01
CA GLU A 137 5.33 9.57 -4.92
C GLU A 137 6.13 8.34 -4.44
N LEU A 138 6.48 8.30 -3.15
CA LEU A 138 7.23 7.17 -2.60
C LEU A 138 6.43 5.87 -2.64
N SER A 139 5.10 5.90 -2.40
CA SER A 139 4.26 4.71 -2.52
C SER A 139 4.17 4.23 -3.96
N LEU A 140 4.12 5.14 -4.93
CA LEU A 140 4.12 4.79 -6.35
C LEU A 140 5.46 4.14 -6.77
N ILE A 141 6.60 4.73 -6.36
CA ILE A 141 7.93 4.18 -6.62
C ILE A 141 8.05 2.76 -6.02
N ALA A 142 7.62 2.57 -4.77
CA ALA A 142 7.64 1.28 -4.10
C ALA A 142 6.79 0.24 -4.84
N SER A 143 5.59 0.62 -5.28
CA SER A 143 4.67 -0.26 -6.01
C SER A 143 5.22 -0.64 -7.40
N GLN A 144 5.85 0.30 -8.10
CA GLN A 144 6.50 0.03 -9.39
C GLN A 144 7.68 -0.95 -9.25
N LYS A 145 8.48 -0.81 -8.20
CA LYS A 145 9.56 -1.77 -7.91
C LYS A 145 9.00 -3.16 -7.66
N SER A 146 7.91 -3.28 -6.87
CA SER A 146 7.27 -4.56 -6.59
C SER A 146 6.64 -5.18 -7.84
N LEU A 147 6.07 -4.39 -8.74
CA LEU A 147 5.57 -4.84 -10.03
C LEU A 147 6.70 -5.45 -10.91
N ASN A 148 7.92 -4.93 -10.77
CA ASN A 148 9.11 -5.39 -11.49
C ASN A 148 9.90 -6.48 -10.71
N SER A 149 9.26 -7.28 -9.86
CA SER A 149 9.85 -8.40 -9.09
C SER A 149 10.66 -8.03 -7.84
N GLY A 150 10.56 -6.79 -7.33
CA GLY A 150 11.38 -6.33 -6.22
C GLY A 150 11.21 -7.14 -4.92
N LEU A 151 10.01 -7.65 -4.60
CA LEU A 151 9.79 -8.50 -3.41
C LEU A 151 10.42 -9.89 -3.57
N LYS A 152 10.33 -10.50 -4.76
CA LYS A 152 10.94 -11.79 -5.06
C LYS A 152 12.45 -11.73 -4.84
N ASP A 153 13.10 -10.69 -5.36
CA ASP A 153 14.54 -10.51 -5.25
C ASP A 153 14.99 -10.33 -3.78
N GLN A 154 14.13 -9.75 -2.95
CA GLN A 154 14.37 -9.60 -1.51
C GLN A 154 14.18 -10.91 -0.72
N ILE A 155 13.26 -11.78 -1.14
CA ILE A 155 12.95 -13.04 -0.44
C ILE A 155 13.91 -14.18 -0.84
N GLU A 156 14.36 -14.20 -2.09
CA GLU A 156 15.19 -15.28 -2.61
C GLU A 156 16.47 -15.56 -1.77
N PRO A 157 17.22 -14.55 -1.29
CA PRO A 157 18.37 -14.79 -0.42
C PRO A 157 18.01 -15.54 0.89
N PHE A 158 16.82 -15.24 1.47
CA PHE A 158 16.35 -15.95 2.67
C PHE A 158 16.04 -17.41 2.36
N GLN A 159 15.39 -17.69 1.22
CA GLN A 159 15.10 -19.06 0.80
C GLN A 159 16.38 -19.86 0.57
N GLN A 160 17.41 -19.26 -0.05
CA GLN A 160 18.69 -19.90 -0.28
C GLN A 160 19.41 -20.21 1.04
N LYS A 161 19.44 -19.25 1.98
CA LYS A 161 20.03 -19.48 3.32
C LYS A 161 19.31 -20.58 4.09
N LEU A 162 17.96 -20.59 4.08
CA LEU A 162 17.17 -21.65 4.74
C LEU A 162 17.42 -23.03 4.12
N ARG A 163 17.50 -23.11 2.79
CA ARG A 163 17.85 -24.38 2.11
C ARG A 163 19.23 -24.88 2.51
N LYS A 164 20.22 -23.98 2.59
CA LYS A 164 21.57 -24.32 3.03
C LYS A 164 21.57 -24.85 4.47
N LEU A 165 20.94 -24.12 5.41
CA LEU A 165 20.82 -24.54 6.79
C LEU A 165 20.13 -25.91 6.92
N ARG A 166 19.06 -26.14 6.17
CA ARG A 166 18.36 -27.42 6.14
C ARG A 166 19.27 -28.56 5.71
N VAL A 167 20.03 -28.40 4.62
CA VAL A 167 20.97 -29.41 4.12
C VAL A 167 22.05 -29.70 5.14
N GLN A 168 22.58 -28.69 5.84
CA GLN A 168 23.59 -28.86 6.91
C GLN A 168 23.03 -29.64 8.10
N ILE A 169 21.78 -29.35 8.52
CA ILE A 169 21.10 -30.06 9.61
C ILE A 169 20.82 -31.52 9.21
N GLU A 170 20.29 -31.77 8.01
CA GLU A 170 20.05 -33.11 7.48
C GLU A 170 21.35 -33.94 7.42
N ALA A 171 22.46 -33.34 6.94
CA ALA A 171 23.76 -33.98 6.91
C ALA A 171 24.29 -34.30 8.29
N LEU A 172 24.05 -33.46 9.29
CA LEU A 172 24.46 -33.65 10.66
C LEU A 172 23.69 -34.81 11.35
N ILE A 173 22.43 -34.99 11.00
CA ILE A 173 21.57 -36.10 11.44
C ILE A 173 22.04 -37.42 10.83
N ASP A 174 22.37 -37.42 9.53
CA ASP A 174 22.70 -38.65 8.79
C ASP A 174 24.13 -39.14 9.06
N PHE A 175 25.06 -38.26 9.41
CA PHE A 175 26.51 -38.58 9.60
C PHE A 175 27.02 -38.18 10.99
N SER A 176 26.48 -38.81 12.02
CA SER A 176 26.68 -38.44 13.43
C SER A 176 28.06 -38.79 14.05
N ASP A 177 29.06 -39.27 13.28
CA ASP A 177 30.25 -39.91 13.86
C ASP A 177 31.52 -39.04 13.98
N GLU A 178 31.61 -37.83 13.37
CA GLU A 178 32.81 -36.99 13.44
C GLU A 178 32.52 -35.49 13.64
N ASP A 179 33.14 -34.88 14.67
CA ASP A 179 33.18 -33.42 14.95
C ASP A 179 31.83 -32.66 15.05
N ILE A 180 30.79 -33.30 15.54
CA ILE A 180 29.43 -32.77 15.72
C ILE A 180 29.42 -31.40 16.43
N ASN A 181 30.26 -31.21 17.45
CA ASN A 181 30.25 -29.97 18.23
C ASN A 181 30.70 -28.73 17.47
N ILE A 182 31.63 -28.88 16.52
CA ILE A 182 32.10 -27.75 15.69
C ILE A 182 31.06 -27.40 14.66
N GLN A 183 30.47 -28.36 13.97
CA GLN A 183 29.42 -28.17 12.97
C GLN A 183 28.13 -27.57 13.58
N LEU A 184 27.76 -28.03 14.78
CA LEU A 184 26.63 -27.46 15.54
C LEU A 184 26.81 -25.98 15.88
N ARG A 185 28.02 -25.61 16.28
CA ARG A 185 28.32 -24.21 16.58
C ARG A 185 28.21 -23.33 15.35
N GLU A 186 28.74 -23.77 14.23
CA GLU A 186 28.65 -23.04 12.95
C GLU A 186 27.19 -22.85 12.51
N ILE A 187 26.36 -23.90 12.60
CA ILE A 187 24.93 -23.84 12.27
C ILE A 187 24.19 -22.88 13.19
N LYS A 188 24.48 -22.87 14.50
CA LYS A 188 23.88 -21.91 15.45
C LYS A 188 24.26 -20.46 15.13
N GLU A 189 25.52 -20.21 14.77
CA GLU A 189 25.99 -18.89 14.36
C GLU A 189 25.29 -18.42 13.06
N GLU A 190 25.20 -19.30 12.05
CA GLU A 190 24.46 -19.02 10.81
C GLU A 190 22.97 -18.79 11.06
N LEU A 191 22.34 -19.54 11.96
CA LEU A 191 20.92 -19.34 12.34
C LEU A 191 20.71 -17.99 13.07
N ALA A 192 21.60 -17.63 13.98
CA ALA A 192 21.55 -16.35 14.68
C ALA A 192 21.70 -15.17 13.71
N GLU A 193 22.62 -15.28 12.74
CA GLU A 193 22.78 -14.29 11.68
C GLU A 193 21.52 -14.21 10.80
N PHE A 194 20.95 -15.35 10.42
CA PHE A 194 19.70 -15.41 9.65
C PHE A 194 18.55 -14.71 10.37
N LYS A 195 18.36 -14.98 11.67
CA LYS A 195 17.33 -14.33 12.50
C LYS A 195 17.50 -12.82 12.54
N ARG A 196 18.71 -12.31 12.72
CA ARG A 196 19.02 -10.89 12.73
C ARG A 196 18.66 -10.25 11.38
N TYR A 197 19.10 -10.85 10.28
CA TYR A 197 18.85 -10.36 8.93
C TYR A 197 17.34 -10.38 8.58
N PHE A 198 16.64 -11.46 8.97
CA PHE A 198 15.18 -11.53 8.79
C PHE A 198 14.43 -10.49 9.64
N LYS A 199 14.87 -10.22 10.86
CA LYS A 199 14.28 -9.18 11.71
C LYS A 199 14.42 -7.79 11.09
N GLU A 200 15.55 -7.48 10.49
CA GLU A 200 15.75 -6.22 9.75
C GLU A 200 14.81 -6.13 8.54
N PHE A 201 14.69 -7.20 7.75
CA PHE A 201 13.73 -7.29 6.65
C PHE A 201 12.29 -7.10 7.12
N TYR A 202 11.88 -7.80 8.18
CA TYR A 202 10.56 -7.67 8.78
C TYR A 202 10.23 -6.23 9.20
N ASN A 203 11.17 -5.56 9.88
CA ASN A 203 10.99 -4.17 10.29
C ASN A 203 10.83 -3.23 9.08
N LYS A 204 11.62 -3.45 8.01
CA LYS A 204 11.46 -2.71 6.75
C LYS A 204 10.05 -2.92 6.15
N THR A 205 9.55 -4.16 6.09
CA THR A 205 8.23 -4.45 5.53
C THR A 205 7.08 -3.79 6.29
N ALA A 206 7.20 -3.66 7.62
CA ALA A 206 6.23 -2.95 8.45
C ALA A 206 6.12 -1.46 8.05
N SER A 207 7.26 -0.79 7.89
CA SER A 207 7.32 0.62 7.45
C SER A 207 6.73 0.81 6.05
N PHE A 208 6.89 -0.14 5.14
CA PHE A 208 6.33 -0.07 3.79
C PHE A 208 4.80 -0.22 3.77
N ASN A 209 4.23 -0.98 4.68
CA ASN A 209 2.78 -1.09 4.81
C ASN A 209 2.16 0.26 5.21
N SER A 210 2.82 0.98 6.14
CA SER A 210 2.43 2.34 6.52
C SER A 210 2.65 3.34 5.37
N LEU A 211 3.72 3.20 4.57
CA LEU A 211 3.95 4.03 3.39
C LEU A 211 2.81 3.93 2.36
N MET A 212 2.27 2.72 2.15
CA MET A 212 1.17 2.50 1.20
C MET A 212 -0.16 3.05 1.70
N LYS A 213 -0.45 2.93 3.00
CA LYS A 213 -1.70 3.37 3.63
C LYS A 213 -1.69 4.83 4.06
N GLY A 214 -0.52 5.43 4.17
CA GLY A 214 -0.25 6.68 4.84
C GLY A 214 0.13 6.47 6.31
N PHE A 215 1.20 7.13 6.76
CA PHE A 215 1.65 7.10 8.16
C PHE A 215 0.65 7.79 9.06
N ARG A 216 0.16 7.09 10.07
CA ARG A 216 -0.80 7.62 11.04
C ARG A 216 -0.06 8.41 12.12
N VAL A 217 -0.28 9.73 12.15
CA VAL A 217 0.33 10.65 13.12
C VAL A 217 -0.75 11.18 14.05
N VAL A 218 -0.70 10.79 15.31
CA VAL A 218 -1.65 11.25 16.34
C VAL A 218 -1.06 12.44 17.10
N ILE A 219 -1.81 13.54 17.22
CA ILE A 219 -1.42 14.68 18.03
C ILE A 219 -2.13 14.62 19.38
N SER A 220 -1.34 14.43 20.43
CA SER A 220 -1.78 14.40 21.83
C SER A 220 -1.32 15.65 22.58
N GLY A 221 -2.09 16.11 23.54
CA GLY A 221 -1.76 17.30 24.35
C GLY A 221 -2.99 17.88 25.01
N ARG A 222 -2.77 18.80 25.99
CA ARG A 222 -3.83 19.47 26.76
C ARG A 222 -4.79 20.24 25.84
N PRO A 223 -6.00 20.57 26.28
CA PRO A 223 -6.85 21.55 25.61
C PRO A 223 -6.10 22.87 25.36
N ASN A 224 -6.35 23.51 24.22
CA ASN A 224 -5.81 24.83 23.84
C ASN A 224 -4.29 24.93 23.65
N VAL A 225 -3.54 23.82 23.60
CA VAL A 225 -2.09 23.82 23.25
C VAL A 225 -1.84 24.11 21.76
N GLY A 226 -2.89 24.11 20.94
CA GLY A 226 -2.81 24.43 19.50
C GLY A 226 -2.73 23.23 18.56
N LYS A 227 -3.31 22.07 18.91
CA LYS A 227 -3.31 20.86 18.08
C LYS A 227 -3.85 21.10 16.68
N SER A 228 -5.08 21.60 16.56
CA SER A 228 -5.71 21.89 15.24
C SER A 228 -4.96 23.00 14.48
N SER A 229 -4.39 23.99 15.20
CA SER A 229 -3.55 25.03 14.59
C SER A 229 -2.27 24.44 14.01
N LEU A 230 -1.66 23.46 14.70
CA LEU A 230 -0.46 22.78 14.23
C LEU A 230 -0.77 21.95 12.97
N ILE A 231 -1.88 21.19 12.96
CA ILE A 231 -2.31 20.44 11.79
C ILE A 231 -2.52 21.39 10.60
N ASN A 232 -3.23 22.51 10.80
CA ASN A 232 -3.44 23.51 9.76
C ASN A 232 -2.12 24.12 9.25
N ALA A 233 -1.15 24.37 10.13
CA ALA A 233 0.17 24.88 9.74
C ALA A 233 0.97 23.86 8.94
N ILE A 234 0.93 22.59 9.30
CA ILE A 234 1.57 21.48 8.58
C ILE A 234 0.92 21.30 7.20
N SER A 235 -0.41 21.45 7.09
CA SER A 235 -1.20 21.24 5.87
C SER A 235 -1.24 22.46 4.94
N SER A 236 -0.57 23.58 5.30
CA SER A 236 -0.64 24.85 4.56
C SER A 236 -0.35 24.65 3.06
N LYS A 237 -1.13 25.31 2.23
CA LYS A 237 -1.47 25.22 0.80
C LYS A 237 -0.39 24.92 -0.27
N LYS A 238 0.85 24.65 0.05
CA LYS A 238 1.90 24.31 -0.96
C LYS A 238 2.10 22.81 -1.20
N THR A 239 1.48 21.93 -0.41
CA THR A 239 1.76 20.48 -0.42
C THR A 239 0.54 19.57 -0.47
N SER A 240 -0.68 20.09 -0.50
CA SER A 240 -1.87 19.24 -0.53
C SER A 240 -2.43 19.10 -1.95
N ILE A 241 -2.20 17.93 -2.56
CA ILE A 241 -3.09 17.42 -3.60
C ILE A 241 -4.30 16.86 -2.84
N VAL A 242 -5.28 17.73 -2.57
CA VAL A 242 -6.56 17.29 -1.99
C VAL A 242 -7.32 16.60 -3.12
N SER A 243 -7.36 15.28 -3.14
CA SER A 243 -8.33 14.55 -3.93
C SER A 243 -9.65 14.57 -3.17
N GLU A 244 -10.55 15.45 -3.55
CA GLU A 244 -11.95 15.43 -3.15
C GLU A 244 -12.65 14.23 -3.82
N ILE A 245 -12.48 13.05 -3.29
CA ILE A 245 -13.36 11.92 -3.62
C ILE A 245 -14.45 11.89 -2.54
N PRO A 246 -15.70 12.28 -2.87
CA PRO A 246 -16.79 12.21 -1.91
C PRO A 246 -17.08 10.74 -1.58
N GLY A 247 -17.04 10.36 -0.30
CA GLY A 247 -17.53 9.06 0.15
C GLY A 247 -16.68 8.28 1.15
N THR A 248 -15.48 8.73 1.54
CA THR A 248 -14.60 7.99 2.46
C THR A 248 -14.57 8.51 3.90
N THR A 249 -15.42 9.48 4.26
CA THR A 249 -15.45 10.12 5.58
C THR A 249 -16.43 9.41 6.52
N ARG A 250 -16.10 8.23 7.03
CA ARG A 250 -16.77 7.64 8.21
C ARG A 250 -15.85 7.43 9.41
N ASP A 251 -14.55 7.63 9.26
CA ASP A 251 -13.57 7.49 10.33
C ASP A 251 -13.07 8.87 10.78
N ALA A 252 -12.56 8.97 12.03
CA ALA A 252 -12.10 10.19 12.72
C ALA A 252 -11.47 11.22 11.77
N VAL A 253 -11.75 12.51 11.98
CA VAL A 253 -11.28 13.64 11.15
C VAL A 253 -9.76 13.56 11.00
N SER A 254 -9.32 12.93 9.91
CA SER A 254 -7.92 12.82 9.54
C SER A 254 -7.62 13.78 8.39
N GLN A 255 -6.50 14.50 8.49
CA GLN A 255 -6.03 15.39 7.44
C GLN A 255 -4.86 14.73 6.70
N GLU A 256 -5.01 14.53 5.38
CA GLU A 256 -3.97 13.97 4.51
C GLU A 256 -2.94 15.05 4.15
N VAL A 257 -1.65 14.78 4.37
CA VAL A 257 -0.54 15.69 4.04
C VAL A 257 0.59 14.89 3.40
N ILE A 258 1.12 15.39 2.29
CA ILE A 258 2.34 14.83 1.68
C ILE A 258 3.56 15.54 2.27
N ILE A 259 4.48 14.77 2.86
CA ILE A 259 5.76 15.25 3.38
C ILE A 259 6.87 14.44 2.71
N ASN A 260 7.77 15.10 1.99
CA ASN A 260 8.90 14.48 1.28
C ASN A 260 8.51 13.26 0.42
N GLY A 261 7.37 13.37 -0.28
CA GLY A 261 6.87 12.31 -1.16
C GLY A 261 6.15 11.14 -0.47
N ALA A 262 5.99 11.16 0.86
CA ALA A 262 5.21 10.19 1.63
C ALA A 262 3.88 10.78 2.12
N LEU A 263 2.84 9.95 2.22
CA LEU A 263 1.54 10.33 2.75
C LEU A 263 1.51 10.20 4.28
N PHE A 264 1.04 11.25 4.96
CA PHE A 264 0.81 11.27 6.40
C PHE A 264 -0.66 11.60 6.70
N LEU A 265 -1.25 10.84 7.62
CA LEU A 265 -2.62 10.99 8.09
C LEU A 265 -2.58 11.58 9.49
N PHE A 266 -2.77 12.90 9.62
CA PHE A 266 -2.81 13.58 10.90
C PHE A 266 -4.18 13.44 11.55
N ILE A 267 -4.21 12.91 12.76
CA ILE A 267 -5.43 12.62 13.54
C ILE A 267 -5.50 13.57 14.72
N ASP A 268 -6.53 14.46 14.73
CA ASP A 268 -6.78 15.36 15.85
C ASP A 268 -7.64 14.67 16.91
N THR A 269 -7.03 14.35 18.06
CA THR A 269 -7.75 13.76 19.18
C THR A 269 -8.74 14.72 19.86
N ALA A 270 -8.67 16.04 19.61
CA ALA A 270 -9.61 17.02 20.15
C ALA A 270 -10.89 17.13 19.31
N GLY A 271 -10.80 16.92 17.98
CA GLY A 271 -11.96 16.92 17.08
C GLY A 271 -12.94 15.76 17.34
N ILE A 272 -12.46 14.69 17.94
CA ILE A 272 -13.27 13.52 18.34
C ILE A 272 -14.23 13.84 19.50
N ARG A 273 -14.00 14.93 20.25
CA ARG A 273 -14.80 15.34 21.43
C ARG A 273 -16.00 16.23 21.11
N ASN A 274 -16.17 16.73 19.88
CA ASN A 274 -17.16 17.77 19.54
C ASN A 274 -18.49 17.26 18.98
N THR A 275 -18.85 15.98 19.14
CA THR A 275 -20.22 15.51 18.90
C THR A 275 -20.96 15.45 20.22
N GLU A 276 -21.99 16.31 20.34
CA GLU A 276 -22.85 16.46 21.52
C GLU A 276 -23.48 15.12 21.92
N ASP A 277 -23.55 14.90 23.24
CA ASP A 277 -24.25 13.85 23.97
C ASP A 277 -23.63 12.47 24.16
N LYS A 278 -23.30 12.15 25.42
CA LYS A 278 -23.06 10.83 26.06
C LYS A 278 -21.73 10.13 25.82
N ILE A 279 -20.66 10.77 25.34
CA ILE A 279 -19.48 10.09 24.77
C ILE A 279 -18.13 10.47 25.42
N GLU A 280 -18.09 11.03 26.62
CA GLU A 280 -16.78 11.34 27.25
C GLU A 280 -15.91 10.08 27.46
N LEU A 281 -16.53 8.96 27.85
CA LEU A 281 -15.84 7.68 28.03
C LEU A 281 -15.44 7.03 26.66
N GLN A 282 -16.30 7.12 25.65
CA GLN A 282 -16.01 6.60 24.31
C GLN A 282 -14.93 7.42 23.61
N GLY A 283 -14.90 8.74 23.77
CA GLY A 283 -13.85 9.60 23.22
C GLY A 283 -12.45 9.30 23.77
N VAL A 284 -12.34 8.94 25.06
CA VAL A 284 -11.08 8.51 25.68
C VAL A 284 -10.64 7.14 25.17
N GLU A 285 -11.57 6.20 24.98
CA GLU A 285 -11.25 4.89 24.41
C GLU A 285 -10.82 4.97 22.94
N ILE A 286 -11.51 5.78 22.13
CA ILE A 286 -11.14 6.04 20.74
C ILE A 286 -9.74 6.68 20.66
N ALA A 287 -9.47 7.72 21.48
CA ALA A 287 -8.15 8.34 21.52
C ALA A 287 -7.03 7.36 21.93
N LYS A 288 -7.31 6.47 22.90
CA LYS A 288 -6.37 5.40 23.29
C LYS A 288 -6.16 4.39 22.17
N LYS A 289 -7.22 4.02 21.43
CA LYS A 289 -7.15 3.12 20.28
C LYS A 289 -6.35 3.74 19.15
N GLU A 290 -6.61 5.02 18.84
CA GLU A 290 -5.86 5.75 17.80
C GLU A 290 -4.37 5.85 18.16
N LYS A 291 -4.04 6.15 19.43
CA LYS A 291 -2.64 6.19 19.90
C LYS A 291 -1.95 4.83 19.79
N ARG A 292 -2.64 3.71 20.03
CA ARG A 292 -2.09 2.36 19.88
C ARG A 292 -1.82 1.99 18.42
N ASN A 293 -2.61 2.53 17.50
CA ASN A 293 -2.51 2.27 16.06
C ASN A 293 -1.69 3.35 15.31
N ALA A 294 -1.11 4.32 16.04
CA ALA A 294 -0.30 5.38 15.46
C ALA A 294 1.10 4.89 15.11
N ASP A 295 1.58 5.27 13.91
CA ASP A 295 2.99 5.10 13.53
C ASP A 295 3.87 6.11 14.28
N LEU A 296 3.31 7.29 14.61
CA LEU A 296 3.97 8.33 15.39
C LEU A 296 2.97 9.07 16.27
N THR A 297 3.34 9.36 17.50
CA THR A 297 2.59 10.25 18.41
C THR A 297 3.37 11.53 18.66
N ILE A 298 2.76 12.67 18.37
CA ILE A 298 3.29 13.99 18.72
C ILE A 298 2.67 14.42 20.07
N ILE A 299 3.52 14.58 21.08
CA ILE A 299 3.12 15.12 22.39
C ILE A 299 3.33 16.62 22.33
N LEU A 300 2.23 17.37 22.22
CA LEU A 300 2.24 18.82 22.05
C LEU A 300 2.07 19.55 23.37
N GLU A 301 3.01 20.41 23.72
CA GLU A 301 3.01 21.26 24.89
C GLU A 301 3.15 22.73 24.48
N ASP A 302 2.70 23.66 25.35
CA ASP A 302 2.79 25.13 25.13
C ASP A 302 3.52 25.88 26.28
N SER A 303 4.17 25.15 27.16
CA SER A 303 4.91 25.72 28.29
C SER A 303 6.14 24.87 28.62
N LEU A 304 7.26 25.55 28.87
CA LEU A 304 8.49 24.92 29.35
C LEU A 304 8.33 24.21 30.70
N LYS A 305 7.40 24.66 31.56
CA LYS A 305 7.11 24.04 32.86
C LYS A 305 6.46 22.66 32.74
N ASN A 306 5.83 22.38 31.61
CA ASN A 306 5.15 21.12 31.33
C ASN A 306 6.04 20.13 30.59
N LEU A 307 7.23 20.56 30.18
CA LEU A 307 8.26 19.69 29.63
C LEU A 307 8.83 18.85 30.78
N SER A 308 8.09 17.85 31.19
CA SER A 308 8.61 16.81 32.09
C SER A 308 9.62 15.96 31.30
N ASN A 309 10.63 15.40 31.97
CA ASN A 309 11.45 14.30 31.45
C ASN A 309 10.53 13.07 31.28
N VAL A 310 9.67 13.11 30.26
CA VAL A 310 8.86 11.95 29.88
C VAL A 310 9.80 10.99 29.18
N ASP A 311 9.83 9.78 29.65
CA ASP A 311 10.49 8.69 28.94
C ASP A 311 9.67 8.45 27.67
N LEU A 312 10.18 8.99 26.53
CA LEU A 312 9.51 8.93 25.24
C LEU A 312 9.71 7.53 24.66
N GLY A 313 8.60 6.92 24.26
CA GLY A 313 8.65 5.69 23.48
C GLY A 313 9.30 5.91 22.11
N ASP A 314 9.74 4.82 21.50
CA ASP A 314 10.40 4.85 20.16
C ASP A 314 9.58 5.58 19.10
N ASN A 315 8.25 5.53 19.19
CA ASN A 315 7.31 6.15 18.25
C ASN A 315 6.69 7.45 18.81
N GLU A 316 7.39 8.17 19.68
CA GLU A 316 6.91 9.42 20.26
C GLU A 316 7.90 10.55 20.02
N ILE A 317 7.39 11.75 19.76
CA ILE A 317 8.16 13.00 19.74
C ILE A 317 7.48 14.05 20.58
N GLN A 318 8.26 14.82 21.33
CA GLN A 318 7.74 15.96 22.09
C GLN A 318 7.98 17.25 21.32
N VAL A 319 6.94 18.07 21.20
CA VAL A 319 6.96 19.34 20.45
C VAL A 319 6.46 20.46 21.33
N LEU A 320 7.20 21.55 21.40
CA LEU A 320 6.80 22.77 22.12
C LEU A 320 6.19 23.75 21.12
N ASN A 321 4.90 24.06 21.28
CA ASN A 321 4.20 25.03 20.45
C ASN A 321 4.21 26.43 21.10
N LYS A 322 3.81 27.44 20.35
CA LYS A 322 3.68 28.85 20.80
C LYS A 322 5.02 29.46 21.25
N ILE A 323 6.14 29.06 20.63
CA ILE A 323 7.47 29.63 20.97
C ILE A 323 7.54 31.14 20.75
N ASP A 324 6.64 31.70 19.93
CA ASP A 324 6.48 33.14 19.72
C ASP A 324 6.04 33.91 21.00
N LEU A 325 5.53 33.22 22.00
CA LEU A 325 5.11 33.78 23.30
C LEU A 325 6.13 33.52 24.43
N LEU A 326 7.23 32.78 24.11
CA LEU A 326 8.23 32.40 25.11
C LEU A 326 9.48 33.28 24.99
N GLU A 327 9.71 34.15 26.00
CA GLU A 327 10.95 34.92 26.09
C GLU A 327 12.14 33.99 26.39
N GLY A 328 13.23 34.11 25.64
CA GLY A 328 14.47 33.36 25.87
C GLY A 328 14.40 31.87 25.51
N TYR A 329 13.51 31.49 24.60
CA TYR A 329 13.53 30.11 24.08
C TYR A 329 14.85 29.82 23.34
N GLU A 330 15.70 29.02 23.95
CA GLU A 330 16.85 28.40 23.29
C GLU A 330 16.49 26.97 22.89
N SER A 331 16.86 26.58 21.64
CA SER A 331 16.66 25.21 21.14
C SER A 331 17.39 24.22 22.06
N ARG A 332 16.63 23.50 22.86
CA ARG A 332 17.11 22.33 23.62
C ARG A 332 16.77 21.08 22.80
N ASN A 333 17.00 19.90 23.29
CA ASN A 333 16.72 18.61 22.61
C ASN A 333 15.25 18.40 22.13
N ILE A 334 14.40 19.45 22.21
CA ILE A 334 12.98 19.43 21.87
C ILE A 334 12.74 20.46 20.78
N ILE A 335 12.02 20.03 19.71
CA ILE A 335 11.68 20.96 18.64
C ILE A 335 10.60 21.94 19.10
N GLY A 336 10.92 23.23 19.03
CA GLY A 336 9.97 24.30 19.31
C GLY A 336 9.41 24.87 18.00
N VAL A 337 8.09 25.05 17.95
CA VAL A 337 7.37 25.58 16.79
C VAL A 337 6.45 26.75 17.17
N SER A 338 6.13 27.59 16.21
CA SER A 338 4.98 28.47 16.29
C SER A 338 4.01 28.09 15.16
N ALA A 339 2.94 27.37 15.51
CA ALA A 339 1.90 27.04 14.54
C ALA A 339 1.22 28.29 13.96
N LYS A 340 1.20 29.40 14.72
CA LYS A 340 0.62 30.68 14.30
C LYS A 340 1.49 31.41 13.27
N LEU A 341 2.80 31.43 13.49
CA LEU A 341 3.74 32.15 12.62
C LEU A 341 4.41 31.26 11.56
N GLY A 342 4.18 29.93 11.60
CA GLY A 342 4.83 28.96 10.72
C GLY A 342 6.29 28.69 11.06
N THR A 343 6.78 29.15 12.22
CA THR A 343 8.20 28.98 12.61
C THR A 343 8.51 27.52 12.87
N ASN A 344 9.61 27.01 12.30
CA ASN A 344 10.13 25.64 12.46
C ASN A 344 9.17 24.52 12.01
N ILE A 345 8.10 24.82 11.25
CA ILE A 345 7.16 23.80 10.76
C ILE A 345 7.85 22.85 9.78
N GLU A 346 8.72 23.33 8.89
CA GLU A 346 9.46 22.47 7.95
C GLU A 346 10.48 21.58 8.68
N ALA A 347 11.12 22.07 9.74
CA ALA A 347 12.01 21.24 10.58
C ALA A 347 11.22 20.13 11.30
N LEU A 348 9.99 20.44 11.76
CA LEU A 348 9.10 19.43 12.35
C LEU A 348 8.67 18.38 11.30
N LYS A 349 8.32 18.79 10.09
CA LYS A 349 8.00 17.85 8.99
C LYS A 349 9.14 16.89 8.71
N GLU A 350 10.36 17.43 8.64
CA GLU A 350 11.57 16.63 8.42
C GLU A 350 11.78 15.61 9.55
N GLN A 351 11.57 16.02 10.81
CA GLN A 351 11.70 15.13 11.95
C GLN A 351 10.63 14.02 11.94
N ILE A 352 9.36 14.36 11.61
CA ILE A 352 8.27 13.40 11.44
C ILE A 352 8.64 12.37 10.35
N PHE A 353 9.09 12.86 9.19
CA PHE A 353 9.48 12.01 8.09
C PHE A 353 10.60 11.02 8.48
N ARG A 354 11.67 11.50 9.13
CA ARG A 354 12.79 10.67 9.58
C ARG A 354 12.41 9.62 10.62
N LYS A 355 11.48 9.98 11.53
CA LYS A 355 10.99 9.04 12.55
C LYS A 355 10.16 7.90 11.97
N CYS A 356 9.33 8.19 10.97
CA CYS A 356 8.44 7.19 10.34
C CYS A 356 9.15 6.36 9.27
N LEU A 357 10.04 6.97 8.53
CA LEU A 357 10.87 6.33 7.51
C LEU A 357 12.31 6.25 8.02
N ASN A 358 12.61 5.31 8.94
CA ASN A 358 13.99 5.08 9.36
C ASN A 358 14.92 5.15 8.17
N SER A 359 15.76 6.20 8.12
CA SER A 359 16.47 6.77 6.98
C SER A 359 17.57 5.87 6.37
N SER A 360 17.22 4.67 5.94
CA SER A 360 18.00 3.94 4.97
C SER A 360 17.33 4.06 3.61
N ASN A 361 17.85 4.95 2.80
CA ASN A 361 17.43 5.29 1.41
C ASN A 361 17.57 4.13 0.41
N GLU A 362 17.67 2.90 0.85
CA GLU A 362 17.96 1.75 0.02
C GLU A 362 16.73 0.85 -0.07
N GLU A 363 16.22 0.73 -1.30
CA GLU A 363 15.26 -0.28 -1.76
C GLU A 363 13.89 -0.27 -1.09
N VAL A 364 13.13 0.81 -1.30
CA VAL A 364 11.70 0.83 -0.98
C VAL A 364 10.96 -0.10 -1.96
N PHE A 365 10.21 -1.08 -1.44
CA PHE A 365 9.30 -1.93 -2.20
C PHE A 365 7.97 -2.05 -1.46
N SER A 366 6.87 -2.30 -2.17
CA SER A 366 5.57 -2.45 -1.52
C SER A 366 5.29 -3.91 -1.17
N VAL A 367 4.49 -4.11 -0.12
CA VAL A 367 3.99 -5.42 0.31
C VAL A 367 2.48 -5.37 0.38
N SER A 368 1.79 -6.40 -0.14
CA SER A 368 0.35 -6.54 0.02
C SER A 368 0.00 -6.94 1.47
N SER A 369 -1.28 -6.77 1.82
CA SER A 369 -1.76 -7.21 3.15
C SER A 369 -1.54 -8.71 3.37
N ARG A 370 -1.75 -9.54 2.34
CA ARG A 370 -1.49 -10.98 2.40
C ARG A 370 -0.01 -11.28 2.62
N GLN A 371 0.88 -10.66 1.85
CA GLN A 371 2.32 -10.82 1.98
C GLN A 371 2.82 -10.40 3.36
N SER A 372 2.30 -9.29 3.89
CA SER A 372 2.63 -8.80 5.24
C SER A 372 2.25 -9.82 6.34
N ILE A 373 1.08 -10.48 6.21
CA ILE A 373 0.67 -11.54 7.14
C ILE A 373 1.64 -12.73 7.06
N LEU A 374 1.95 -13.20 5.86
CA LEU A 374 2.88 -14.34 5.66
C LEU A 374 4.29 -14.04 6.18
N ILE A 375 4.80 -12.83 5.97
CA ILE A 375 6.10 -12.41 6.50
C ILE A 375 6.08 -12.38 8.03
N LYS A 376 4.97 -11.94 8.64
CA LYS A 376 4.79 -11.93 10.09
C LYS A 376 4.73 -13.35 10.66
N GLU A 377 3.99 -14.25 10.00
CA GLU A 377 3.92 -15.68 10.40
C GLU A 377 5.29 -16.34 10.32
N ALA A 378 6.00 -16.17 9.20
CA ALA A 378 7.37 -16.66 9.05
C ALA A 378 8.30 -16.11 10.15
N GLY A 379 8.17 -14.83 10.49
CA GLY A 379 8.94 -14.21 11.58
C GLY A 379 8.65 -14.82 12.95
N SER A 380 7.38 -15.16 13.24
CA SER A 380 7.03 -15.84 14.50
C SER A 380 7.59 -17.27 14.57
N GLU A 381 7.54 -18.01 13.47
CA GLU A 381 8.14 -19.36 13.40
C GLU A 381 9.66 -19.32 13.54
N ILE A 382 10.35 -18.41 12.82
CA ILE A 382 11.80 -18.23 12.94
C ILE A 382 12.22 -17.86 14.37
N ASN A 383 11.46 -17.03 15.06
CA ASN A 383 11.74 -16.65 16.44
C ASN A 383 11.46 -17.78 17.44
N SER A 384 10.55 -18.70 17.13
CA SER A 384 10.23 -19.85 17.98
C SER A 384 11.33 -20.94 17.97
N ILE A 385 12.24 -20.93 17.00
CA ILE A 385 13.41 -21.77 16.97
C ILE A 385 14.38 -21.25 18.03
N ASP A 386 14.31 -21.74 19.25
CA ASP A 386 15.27 -21.42 20.31
C ASP A 386 16.43 -22.43 20.36
N GLU A 387 17.50 -22.05 21.06
CA GLU A 387 18.68 -22.93 21.19
C GLU A 387 18.35 -24.25 21.92
N THR A 388 17.41 -24.21 22.85
CA THR A 388 16.98 -25.38 23.62
C THR A 388 16.15 -26.35 22.80
N THR A 389 15.31 -25.85 21.91
CA THR A 389 14.55 -26.68 20.98
C THR A 389 15.47 -27.34 19.96
N PHE A 390 16.48 -26.61 19.49
CA PHE A 390 17.47 -27.11 18.53
C PHE A 390 18.32 -28.20 19.14
N ASP A 391 18.86 -28.01 20.38
CA ASP A 391 19.67 -29.01 21.11
C ASP A 391 18.86 -30.26 21.41
N ARG A 392 17.58 -30.11 21.80
CA ARG A 392 16.68 -31.23 22.08
C ARG A 392 16.35 -32.06 20.84
N TYR A 393 16.27 -31.43 19.66
CA TYR A 393 16.03 -32.15 18.41
C TYR A 393 17.22 -33.01 18.00
N ILE A 394 18.44 -32.54 18.25
CA ILE A 394 19.68 -33.26 17.92
C ILE A 394 19.98 -34.34 18.94
N GLU A 395 19.64 -34.16 20.24
CA GLU A 395 19.78 -35.19 21.27
C GLU A 395 18.77 -36.35 21.12
N LEU A 396 17.68 -36.16 20.40
CA LEU A 396 16.60 -37.15 20.19
C LEU A 396 16.75 -37.96 18.90
N THR A 397 17.65 -37.57 18.01
CA THR A 397 17.98 -38.26 16.74
C THR A 397 19.34 -38.94 16.84
#